data_427b05399fdcf57cd0a6f7594ed2eec1
#
_entry.id   427b05399fdcf57cd0a6f7594ed2eec1
#
_cell.length_a   1.000
_cell.length_b   1.000
_cell.length_c   1.000
_cell.angle_alpha   90.00
_cell.angle_beta   90.00
_cell.angle_gamma   90.00
#
_symmetry.space_group_name_H-M   'P 1'
#
loop_
_entity.id
_entity.type
_entity.pdbx_description
1 polymer ?
#
loop_
_entity_poly.entity_id
_entity_poly.type
_entity_poly.pdbx_seq_one_letter_code
_entity_poly.pdbx_strand_id
1 'polypeptide(L)'
;MNTKLQTLYHKSKTGSTVQYTVWTEGAEVVAEYGQVSGQMQISRQTAVAKNVGRSNETTAEEQAVLQAKAKHKKKLDGKYSLTIEESKEEVFLPMLAASFEKRKDKVSYPVDVQPKLDGVRCLAYWEEDSVKLMSRGGKQWENCGHIAKELEQVLPKGWVLDGELYIHGKTFQEITKLVKKLRPESV
;
A
#
# COMPACT_ATOMS: atom_id res chain seq x y z
N MET A 1 -12.02 11.81 23.80
CA MET A 1 -12.94 11.89 22.61
C MET A 1 -13.05 10.51 21.99
N ASN A 2 -14.27 10.02 21.77
CA ASN A 2 -14.45 8.76 21.05
C ASN A 2 -14.58 9.06 19.56
N THR A 3 -13.67 8.55 18.76
CA THR A 3 -13.66 8.75 17.30
C THR A 3 -13.87 7.40 16.63
N LYS A 4 -15.00 7.20 15.93
CA LYS A 4 -15.25 6.01 15.12
C LYS A 4 -15.03 6.37 13.66
N LEU A 5 -14.18 5.59 12.97
CA LEU A 5 -13.90 5.76 11.55
C LEU A 5 -14.84 4.88 10.72
N GLN A 6 -14.98 5.23 9.44
CA GLN A 6 -15.85 4.51 8.52
C GLN A 6 -15.41 3.05 8.40
N THR A 7 -16.37 2.13 8.33
CA THR A 7 -16.11 0.71 8.11
C THR A 7 -15.52 0.49 6.73
N LEU A 8 -14.53 -0.38 6.65
CA LEU A 8 -13.85 -0.76 5.42
C LEU A 8 -14.19 -2.21 5.06
N TYR A 9 -14.21 -2.49 3.77
CA TYR A 9 -14.57 -3.79 3.22
C TYR A 9 -13.47 -4.35 2.32
N HIS A 10 -13.31 -5.66 2.31
CA HIS A 10 -12.37 -6.34 1.44
C HIS A 10 -12.93 -7.71 1.03
N LYS A 11 -12.80 -8.06 -0.25
CA LYS A 11 -13.14 -9.40 -0.75
C LYS A 11 -11.96 -10.35 -0.53
N SER A 12 -12.19 -11.41 0.24
CA SER A 12 -11.16 -12.43 0.47
C SER A 12 -10.91 -13.26 -0.79
N LYS A 13 -9.82 -14.02 -0.81
CA LYS A 13 -9.52 -14.95 -1.91
C LYS A 13 -10.59 -16.05 -2.09
N THR A 14 -11.34 -16.37 -1.04
CA THR A 14 -12.44 -17.32 -1.06
C THR A 14 -13.77 -16.71 -1.48
N GLY A 15 -13.78 -15.41 -1.86
CA GLY A 15 -14.97 -14.71 -2.31
C GLY A 15 -15.82 -14.09 -1.19
N SER A 16 -15.55 -14.40 0.09
CA SER A 16 -16.30 -13.82 1.21
C SER A 16 -15.88 -12.35 1.45
N THR A 17 -16.84 -11.51 1.82
CA THR A 17 -16.57 -10.12 2.18
C THR A 17 -16.22 -10.03 3.65
N VAL A 18 -15.07 -9.45 3.97
CA VAL A 18 -14.63 -9.11 5.32
C VAL A 18 -14.77 -7.62 5.55
N GLN A 19 -15.08 -7.24 6.78
CA GLN A 19 -15.18 -5.85 7.20
C GLN A 19 -14.16 -5.54 8.29
N TYR A 20 -13.79 -4.28 8.40
CA TYR A 20 -12.89 -3.76 9.41
C TYR A 20 -13.37 -2.38 9.86
N THR A 21 -13.62 -2.23 11.16
CA THR A 21 -13.96 -0.95 11.78
C THR A 21 -12.98 -0.65 12.89
N VAL A 22 -12.56 0.60 13.01
CA VAL A 22 -11.66 1.04 14.09
C VAL A 22 -12.20 2.30 14.72
N TRP A 23 -12.13 2.36 16.06
CA TRP A 23 -12.55 3.51 16.86
C TRP A 23 -11.66 3.68 18.09
N THR A 24 -11.90 4.74 18.85
CA THR A 24 -11.19 4.99 20.11
C THR A 24 -12.16 5.04 21.29
N GLU A 25 -11.75 4.49 22.43
CA GLU A 25 -12.41 4.58 23.71
C GLU A 25 -11.38 5.17 24.71
N GLY A 26 -11.42 6.51 24.89
CA GLY A 26 -10.37 7.23 25.61
C GLY A 26 -8.99 6.98 24.98
N ALA A 27 -8.06 6.44 25.74
CA ALA A 27 -6.71 6.07 25.27
C ALA A 27 -6.65 4.71 24.58
N GLU A 28 -7.74 3.96 24.46
CA GLU A 28 -7.75 2.68 23.77
C GLU A 28 -8.08 2.84 22.29
N VAL A 29 -7.34 2.12 21.44
CA VAL A 29 -7.66 1.89 20.03
C VAL A 29 -8.33 0.54 19.93
N VAL A 30 -9.59 0.51 19.52
CA VAL A 30 -10.39 -0.70 19.36
C VAL A 30 -10.58 -0.97 17.88
N ALA A 31 -10.33 -2.19 17.45
CA ALA A 31 -10.59 -2.62 16.08
C ALA A 31 -11.45 -3.89 16.08
N GLU A 32 -12.52 -3.85 15.31
CA GLU A 32 -13.42 -4.97 15.06
C GLU A 32 -13.28 -5.41 13.60
N TYR A 33 -13.14 -6.70 13.37
CA TYR A 33 -12.96 -7.26 12.04
C TYR A 33 -13.47 -8.71 11.94
N GLY A 34 -13.91 -9.09 10.77
CA GLY A 34 -14.45 -10.41 10.51
C GLY A 34 -15.20 -10.48 9.19
N GLN A 35 -15.79 -11.61 8.88
CA GLN A 35 -16.71 -11.73 7.73
C GLN A 35 -18.01 -10.97 8.03
N VAL A 36 -18.56 -10.29 7.01
CA VAL A 36 -19.80 -9.48 7.15
C VAL A 36 -20.97 -10.29 7.73
N SER A 37 -21.04 -11.57 7.40
CA SER A 37 -22.08 -12.51 7.91
C SER A 37 -21.56 -13.53 8.93
N GLY A 38 -20.35 -13.29 9.48
CA GLY A 38 -19.67 -14.24 10.35
C GLY A 38 -19.39 -13.68 11.75
N GLN A 39 -18.60 -14.44 12.50
CA GLN A 39 -18.16 -14.02 13.82
C GLN A 39 -17.16 -12.87 13.73
N MET A 40 -17.42 -11.81 14.48
CA MET A 40 -16.53 -10.64 14.59
C MET A 40 -15.49 -10.86 15.68
N GLN A 41 -14.28 -10.42 15.40
CA GLN A 41 -13.16 -10.38 16.34
C GLN A 41 -12.89 -8.94 16.78
N ILE A 42 -12.56 -8.75 18.05
CA ILE A 42 -12.22 -7.43 18.61
C ILE A 42 -10.78 -7.46 19.11
N SER A 43 -10.01 -6.46 18.69
CA SER A 43 -8.66 -6.20 19.18
C SER A 43 -8.61 -4.85 19.89
N ARG A 44 -7.98 -4.80 21.08
CA ARG A 44 -7.81 -3.59 21.88
C ARG A 44 -6.33 -3.31 22.07
N GLN A 45 -5.94 -2.05 21.99
CA GLN A 45 -4.56 -1.61 22.20
C GLN A 45 -4.57 -0.25 22.89
N THR A 46 -3.96 -0.14 24.06
CA THR A 46 -3.81 1.13 24.77
C THR A 46 -2.69 1.96 24.15
N ALA A 47 -2.99 3.19 23.83
CA ALA A 47 -2.00 4.18 23.39
C ALA A 47 -1.34 4.84 24.61
N VAL A 48 -0.12 5.30 24.45
CA VAL A 48 0.63 6.05 25.46
C VAL A 48 0.98 7.43 24.94
N ALA A 49 1.07 8.40 25.83
CA ALA A 49 1.50 9.77 25.50
C ALA A 49 2.87 9.75 24.85
N LYS A 50 3.11 10.68 23.91
CA LYS A 50 4.39 10.83 23.23
C LYS A 50 4.93 12.24 23.31
N ASN A 51 6.27 12.37 23.23
CA ASN A 51 6.98 13.64 23.23
C ASN A 51 6.68 14.52 24.47
N VAL A 52 6.45 13.91 25.61
CA VAL A 52 6.12 14.62 26.87
C VAL A 52 7.14 15.72 27.15
N GLY A 53 6.67 16.93 27.44
CA GLY A 53 7.49 18.11 27.68
C GLY A 53 8.06 18.79 26.42
N ARG A 54 7.61 18.41 25.21
CA ARG A 54 8.04 19.02 23.94
C ARG A 54 6.86 19.76 23.25
N SER A 55 7.18 20.67 22.34
CA SER A 55 6.18 21.44 21.59
C SER A 55 5.19 20.58 20.78
N ASN A 56 5.57 19.34 20.48
CA ASN A 56 4.76 18.35 19.77
C ASN A 56 4.29 17.21 20.69
N GLU A 57 4.13 17.50 21.98
CA GLU A 57 3.55 16.57 22.94
C GLU A 57 2.15 16.16 22.53
N THR A 58 1.81 14.90 22.76
CA THR A 58 0.48 14.35 22.55
C THR A 58 0.09 13.48 23.74
N THR A 59 -1.14 13.66 24.19
CA THR A 59 -1.74 12.83 25.25
C THR A 59 -1.98 11.39 24.75
N ALA A 60 -2.24 10.47 25.66
CA ALA A 60 -2.58 9.10 25.30
C ALA A 60 -3.85 9.01 24.44
N GLU A 61 -4.86 9.86 24.70
CA GLU A 61 -6.09 9.92 23.90
C GLU A 61 -5.84 10.44 22.48
N GLU A 62 -5.05 11.51 22.34
CA GLU A 62 -4.64 12.02 21.03
C GLU A 62 -3.82 10.97 20.24
N GLN A 63 -2.94 10.26 20.93
CA GLN A 63 -2.18 9.15 20.30
C GLN A 63 -3.11 8.01 19.88
N ALA A 64 -4.15 7.70 20.64
CA ALA A 64 -5.15 6.71 20.24
C ALA A 64 -5.84 7.12 18.93
N VAL A 65 -6.26 8.38 18.81
CA VAL A 65 -6.88 8.91 17.58
C VAL A 65 -5.90 8.86 16.40
N LEU A 66 -4.64 9.25 16.59
CA LEU A 66 -3.62 9.19 15.53
C LEU A 66 -3.36 7.75 15.10
N GLN A 67 -3.27 6.81 16.03
CA GLN A 67 -3.07 5.39 15.74
C GLN A 67 -4.28 4.77 15.02
N ALA A 68 -5.51 5.11 15.43
CA ALA A 68 -6.73 4.66 14.76
C ALA A 68 -6.77 5.14 13.30
N LYS A 69 -6.50 6.43 13.06
CA LYS A 69 -6.40 7.00 11.71
C LYS A 69 -5.30 6.32 10.87
N ALA A 70 -4.14 6.07 11.47
CA ALA A 70 -3.04 5.39 10.78
C ALA A 70 -3.39 3.93 10.42
N LYS A 71 -4.05 3.19 11.32
CA LYS A 71 -4.54 1.83 11.04
C LYS A 71 -5.59 1.81 9.94
N HIS A 72 -6.55 2.73 9.97
CA HIS A 72 -7.58 2.88 8.95
C HIS A 72 -6.95 3.19 7.58
N LYS A 73 -6.09 4.20 7.52
CA LYS A 73 -5.36 4.56 6.29
C LYS A 73 -4.54 3.40 5.75
N LYS A 74 -3.82 2.66 6.60
CA LYS A 74 -3.03 1.49 6.19
C LYS A 74 -3.91 0.39 5.57
N LYS A 75 -5.15 0.23 6.01
CA LYS A 75 -6.10 -0.71 5.41
C LYS A 75 -6.59 -0.22 4.05
N LEU A 76 -6.92 1.07 3.91
CA LEU A 76 -7.29 1.71 2.64
C LEU A 76 -6.14 1.70 1.63
N ASP A 77 -4.91 2.00 2.07
CA ASP A 77 -3.71 1.93 1.22
C ASP A 77 -3.39 0.48 0.79
N GLY A 78 -4.08 -0.52 1.34
CA GLY A 78 -3.94 -1.95 1.06
C GLY A 78 -5.05 -2.47 0.15
N LYS A 79 -5.84 -3.40 0.67
CA LYS A 79 -6.88 -4.11 -0.11
C LYS A 79 -8.30 -3.76 0.30
N TYR A 80 -8.47 -2.82 1.21
CA TYR A 80 -9.79 -2.44 1.72
C TYR A 80 -10.30 -1.21 0.99
N SER A 81 -11.60 -1.13 0.78
CA SER A 81 -12.35 -0.04 0.18
C SER A 81 -13.44 0.48 1.12
N LEU A 82 -14.02 1.62 0.79
CA LEU A 82 -15.07 2.25 1.60
C LEU A 82 -16.43 1.58 1.42
N THR A 83 -16.64 0.91 0.29
CA THR A 83 -17.88 0.22 -0.03
C THR A 83 -17.63 -1.24 -0.42
N ILE A 84 -18.69 -2.05 -0.35
CA ILE A 84 -18.63 -3.47 -0.77
C ILE A 84 -18.47 -3.57 -2.30
N GLU A 85 -19.05 -2.65 -3.04
CA GLU A 85 -19.00 -2.58 -4.50
C GLU A 85 -17.56 -2.36 -4.98
N GLU A 86 -16.87 -1.36 -4.44
CA GLU A 86 -15.46 -1.08 -4.72
C GLU A 86 -14.54 -2.24 -4.33
N SER A 87 -14.91 -3.00 -3.28
CA SER A 87 -14.14 -4.16 -2.83
C SER A 87 -14.15 -5.33 -3.84
N LYS A 88 -14.99 -5.29 -4.87
CA LYS A 88 -15.08 -6.29 -5.92
C LYS A 88 -14.13 -6.04 -7.08
N GLU A 89 -13.54 -4.85 -7.18
CA GLU A 89 -12.56 -4.55 -8.22
C GLU A 89 -11.28 -5.36 -8.00
N GLU A 90 -10.87 -6.06 -9.05
CA GLU A 90 -9.59 -6.78 -9.04
C GLU A 90 -8.44 -5.78 -9.16
N VAL A 91 -7.74 -5.54 -8.07
CA VAL A 91 -6.49 -4.78 -8.11
C VAL A 91 -5.42 -5.69 -8.71
N PHE A 92 -4.92 -5.33 -9.89
CA PHE A 92 -3.78 -6.00 -10.51
C PHE A 92 -2.53 -5.79 -9.65
N LEU A 93 -2.05 -6.87 -9.03
CA LEU A 93 -0.86 -6.84 -8.18
C LEU A 93 0.26 -7.68 -8.82
N PRO A 94 1.51 -7.19 -8.78
CA PRO A 94 2.63 -7.91 -9.34
C PRO A 94 2.95 -9.17 -8.54
N MET A 95 3.44 -10.19 -9.24
CA MET A 95 3.94 -11.41 -8.62
C MET A 95 5.13 -11.09 -7.70
N LEU A 96 5.17 -11.71 -6.54
CA LEU A 96 6.27 -11.58 -5.60
C LEU A 96 7.28 -12.71 -5.82
N ALA A 97 8.55 -12.33 -5.97
CA ALA A 97 9.64 -13.29 -6.01
C ALA A 97 9.80 -14.01 -4.66
N ALA A 98 10.05 -15.30 -4.71
CA ALA A 98 10.46 -16.06 -3.54
C ALA A 98 11.98 -15.98 -3.35
N SER A 99 12.45 -16.14 -2.09
CA SER A 99 13.88 -16.27 -1.83
C SER A 99 14.43 -17.54 -2.46
N PHE A 100 15.57 -17.46 -3.14
CA PHE A 100 16.26 -18.61 -3.73
C PHE A 100 16.52 -19.70 -2.69
N GLU A 101 17.02 -19.33 -1.51
CA GLU A 101 17.29 -20.27 -0.42
C GLU A 101 16.09 -21.13 -0.01
N LYS A 102 14.87 -20.55 -0.11
CA LYS A 102 13.63 -21.25 0.23
C LYS A 102 13.04 -22.07 -0.94
N ARG A 103 13.53 -21.86 -2.14
CA ARG A 103 12.94 -22.43 -3.37
C ARG A 103 13.94 -23.09 -4.29
N LYS A 104 15.23 -23.17 -3.92
CA LYS A 104 16.29 -23.76 -4.76
C LYS A 104 15.96 -25.16 -5.27
N ASP A 105 15.29 -25.98 -4.46
CA ASP A 105 14.89 -27.34 -4.84
C ASP A 105 13.77 -27.38 -5.91
N LYS A 106 13.16 -26.24 -6.22
CA LYS A 106 12.12 -26.08 -7.25
C LYS A 106 12.61 -25.36 -8.50
N VAL A 107 13.88 -25.03 -8.56
CA VAL A 107 14.49 -24.35 -9.70
C VAL A 107 14.95 -25.39 -10.71
N SER A 108 14.48 -25.29 -11.95
CA SER A 108 14.96 -26.10 -13.08
C SER A 108 16.00 -25.31 -13.86
N TYR A 109 17.13 -25.93 -14.16
CA TYR A 109 18.22 -25.31 -14.93
C TYR A 109 18.12 -25.68 -16.42
N PRO A 110 18.55 -24.80 -17.36
CA PRO A 110 19.21 -23.51 -17.13
C PRO A 110 18.26 -22.40 -16.69
N VAL A 111 18.79 -21.35 -16.04
CA VAL A 111 18.05 -20.16 -15.58
C VAL A 111 18.73 -18.89 -16.07
N ASP A 112 17.94 -17.86 -16.32
CA ASP A 112 18.43 -16.52 -16.57
C ASP A 112 18.72 -15.80 -15.26
N VAL A 113 19.81 -15.04 -15.22
CA VAL A 113 20.25 -14.27 -14.06
C VAL A 113 20.37 -12.80 -14.44
N GLN A 114 19.83 -11.93 -13.60
CA GLN A 114 19.91 -10.48 -13.78
C GLN A 114 20.24 -9.76 -12.47
N PRO A 115 20.87 -8.58 -12.52
CA PRO A 115 21.07 -7.75 -11.33
C PRO A 115 19.73 -7.38 -10.70
N LYS A 116 19.63 -7.45 -9.36
CA LYS A 116 18.50 -6.90 -8.63
C LYS A 116 18.75 -5.43 -8.38
N LEU A 117 18.02 -4.57 -9.08
CA LEU A 117 18.07 -3.13 -8.85
C LEU A 117 17.47 -2.77 -7.48
N ASP A 118 18.09 -1.83 -6.78
CA ASP A 118 17.62 -1.33 -5.49
C ASP A 118 16.82 -0.03 -5.67
N GLY A 119 15.65 -0.17 -6.26
CA GLY A 119 14.74 0.92 -6.57
C GLY A 119 13.33 0.69 -6.00
N VAL A 120 12.33 1.28 -6.63
CA VAL A 120 10.93 1.19 -6.23
C VAL A 120 10.14 0.50 -7.34
N ARG A 121 9.58 -0.68 -7.05
CA ARG A 121 8.81 -1.44 -8.03
C ARG A 121 7.65 -0.63 -8.59
N CYS A 122 7.52 -0.65 -9.89
CA CYS A 122 6.53 0.07 -10.65
C CYS A 122 5.89 -0.82 -11.71
N LEU A 123 4.57 -0.90 -11.68
CA LEU A 123 3.78 -1.43 -12.79
C LEU A 123 3.34 -0.27 -13.69
N ALA A 124 3.46 -0.41 -14.98
CA ALA A 124 2.95 0.55 -15.95
C ALA A 124 1.96 -0.13 -16.89
N TYR A 125 0.79 0.46 -17.04
CA TYR A 125 -0.25 -0.04 -17.95
C TYR A 125 -1.18 1.09 -18.40
N TRP A 126 -1.87 0.87 -19.50
CA TRP A 126 -2.89 1.79 -19.98
C TRP A 126 -4.16 1.70 -19.14
N GLU A 127 -4.64 2.84 -18.70
CA GLU A 127 -5.95 3.03 -18.12
C GLU A 127 -6.64 4.14 -18.90
N GLU A 128 -7.72 3.80 -19.60
CA GLU A 128 -8.37 4.69 -20.57
C GLU A 128 -7.37 5.21 -21.62
N ASP A 129 -7.06 6.50 -21.60
CA ASP A 129 -6.22 7.18 -22.58
C ASP A 129 -4.85 7.61 -22.04
N SER A 130 -4.43 7.10 -20.90
CA SER A 130 -3.15 7.43 -20.29
C SER A 130 -2.46 6.24 -19.65
N VAL A 131 -1.13 6.26 -19.61
CA VAL A 131 -0.36 5.27 -18.86
C VAL A 131 -0.38 5.62 -17.38
N LYS A 132 -0.73 4.64 -16.55
CA LYS A 132 -0.65 4.74 -15.09
C LYS A 132 0.57 4.00 -14.56
N LEU A 133 1.22 4.62 -13.60
CA LEU A 133 2.35 4.04 -12.88
C LEU A 133 1.89 3.65 -11.48
N MET A 134 1.98 2.37 -11.14
CA MET A 134 1.43 1.82 -9.90
C MET A 134 2.51 1.16 -9.06
N SER A 135 2.41 1.34 -7.76
CA SER A 135 3.27 0.65 -6.81
C SER A 135 2.89 -0.82 -6.66
N ARG A 136 3.77 -1.60 -6.06
CA ARG A 136 3.49 -2.99 -5.68
C ARG A 136 2.19 -3.20 -4.89
N GLY A 137 1.75 -2.21 -4.13
CA GLY A 137 0.53 -2.26 -3.32
C GLY A 137 -0.70 -1.67 -3.99
N GLY A 138 -0.64 -1.33 -5.30
CA GLY A 138 -1.75 -0.75 -6.03
C GLY A 138 -1.94 0.76 -5.81
N LYS A 139 -0.91 1.47 -5.31
CA LYS A 139 -0.94 2.93 -5.15
C LYS A 139 -0.27 3.60 -6.34
N GLN A 140 -0.92 4.59 -6.92
CA GLN A 140 -0.38 5.34 -8.06
C GLN A 140 0.86 6.18 -7.66
N TRP A 141 1.82 6.23 -8.58
CA TRP A 141 3.01 7.09 -8.51
C TRP A 141 2.75 8.37 -9.30
N GLU A 142 2.15 9.38 -8.66
CA GLU A 142 1.72 10.62 -9.31
C GLU A 142 2.91 11.51 -9.74
N ASN A 143 4.05 11.38 -9.08
CA ASN A 143 5.20 12.26 -9.30
C ASN A 143 6.13 11.84 -10.45
N CYS A 144 5.78 10.79 -11.17
CA CYS A 144 6.56 10.24 -12.28
C CYS A 144 5.85 10.40 -13.64
N GLY A 145 5.09 11.49 -13.81
CA GLY A 145 4.27 11.73 -15.01
C GLY A 145 5.09 11.82 -16.31
N HIS A 146 6.35 12.27 -16.24
CA HIS A 146 7.26 12.29 -17.39
C HIS A 146 7.54 10.86 -17.89
N ILE A 147 7.76 9.89 -17.00
CA ILE A 147 7.96 8.48 -17.38
C ILE A 147 6.68 7.91 -18.01
N ALA A 148 5.51 8.23 -17.45
CA ALA A 148 4.23 7.80 -18.02
C ALA A 148 4.05 8.30 -19.45
N LYS A 149 4.35 9.58 -19.73
CA LYS A 149 4.27 10.18 -21.07
C LYS A 149 5.24 9.53 -22.07
N GLU A 150 6.44 9.18 -21.65
CA GLU A 150 7.38 8.46 -22.51
C GLU A 150 6.88 7.05 -22.81
N LEU A 151 6.34 6.36 -21.81
CA LEU A 151 5.77 5.03 -21.99
C LEU A 151 4.53 5.02 -22.88
N GLU A 152 3.74 6.10 -22.93
CA GLU A 152 2.61 6.26 -23.86
C GLU A 152 3.03 6.12 -25.33
N GLN A 153 4.27 6.42 -25.66
CA GLN A 153 4.78 6.33 -27.04
C GLN A 153 5.21 4.90 -27.43
N VAL A 154 5.53 4.05 -26.46
CA VAL A 154 6.14 2.75 -26.72
C VAL A 154 5.41 1.56 -26.11
N LEU A 155 4.54 1.77 -25.13
CA LEU A 155 3.80 0.70 -24.47
C LEU A 155 2.54 0.35 -25.28
N PRO A 156 2.42 -0.86 -25.82
CA PRO A 156 1.20 -1.27 -26.52
C PRO A 156 0.00 -1.33 -25.54
N LYS A 157 -1.19 -0.93 -26.01
CA LYS A 157 -2.44 -1.08 -25.23
C LYS A 157 -2.67 -2.56 -24.90
N GLY A 158 -3.11 -2.84 -23.67
CA GLY A 158 -3.34 -4.20 -23.18
C GLY A 158 -2.09 -4.87 -22.57
N TRP A 159 -0.92 -4.23 -22.65
CA TRP A 159 0.29 -4.72 -22.01
C TRP A 159 0.46 -4.10 -20.62
N VAL A 160 1.10 -4.86 -19.74
CA VAL A 160 1.56 -4.41 -18.42
C VAL A 160 3.07 -4.58 -18.35
N LEU A 161 3.78 -3.50 -18.08
CA LEU A 161 5.21 -3.55 -17.78
C LEU A 161 5.38 -3.67 -16.27
N ASP A 162 6.24 -4.57 -15.85
CA ASP A 162 6.66 -4.74 -14.45
C ASP A 162 8.15 -4.40 -14.36
N GLY A 163 8.45 -3.28 -13.75
CA GLY A 163 9.81 -2.72 -13.71
C GLY A 163 10.15 -2.08 -12.36
N GLU A 164 11.24 -1.35 -12.37
CA GLU A 164 11.77 -0.68 -11.19
C GLU A 164 12.05 0.80 -11.50
N LEU A 165 11.48 1.71 -10.71
CA LEU A 165 11.90 3.11 -10.69
C LEU A 165 13.27 3.17 -10.02
N TYR A 166 14.30 3.41 -10.80
CA TYR A 166 15.68 3.32 -10.38
C TYR A 166 16.49 4.51 -10.89
N ILE A 167 17.41 4.99 -10.06
CA ILE A 167 18.41 6.00 -10.43
C ILE A 167 19.76 5.47 -10.02
N HIS A 168 20.65 5.32 -11.00
CA HIS A 168 21.99 4.82 -10.75
C HIS A 168 22.76 5.74 -9.77
N GLY A 169 23.43 5.14 -8.80
CA GLY A 169 24.20 5.87 -7.78
C GLY A 169 23.37 6.44 -6.63
N LYS A 170 22.03 6.31 -6.64
CA LYS A 170 21.18 6.72 -5.51
C LYS A 170 20.74 5.53 -4.66
N THR A 171 20.60 5.79 -3.38
CA THR A 171 20.05 4.81 -2.42
C THR A 171 18.55 4.66 -2.57
N PHE A 172 18.00 3.52 -2.12
CA PHE A 172 16.56 3.29 -2.05
C PHE A 172 15.79 4.42 -1.35
N GLN A 173 16.35 4.99 -0.27
CA GLN A 173 15.73 6.06 0.49
C GLN A 173 15.64 7.36 -0.32
N GLU A 174 16.68 7.70 -1.08
CA GLU A 174 16.69 8.88 -1.95
C GLU A 174 15.68 8.71 -3.09
N ILE A 175 15.68 7.57 -3.77
CA ILE A 175 14.72 7.26 -4.83
C ILE A 175 13.28 7.31 -4.28
N THR A 176 13.03 6.71 -3.12
CA THR A 176 11.71 6.72 -2.47
C THR A 176 11.24 8.14 -2.16
N LYS A 177 12.14 9.05 -1.74
CA LYS A 177 11.80 10.46 -1.50
C LYS A 177 11.36 11.19 -2.77
N LEU A 178 12.03 10.93 -3.89
CA LEU A 178 11.70 11.52 -5.19
C LEU A 178 10.36 11.01 -5.71
N VAL A 179 10.13 9.72 -5.63
CA VAL A 179 8.91 9.08 -6.15
C VAL A 179 7.66 9.43 -5.33
N LYS A 180 7.77 9.57 -3.99
CA LYS A 180 6.63 9.78 -3.09
C LYS A 180 6.17 11.22 -2.95
N LYS A 181 7.03 12.21 -3.20
CA LYS A 181 6.71 13.63 -3.04
C LYS A 181 7.15 14.40 -4.25
N LEU A 182 6.24 15.20 -4.81
CA LEU A 182 6.59 16.15 -5.83
C LEU A 182 7.62 17.15 -5.25
N ARG A 183 8.77 17.22 -5.89
CA ARG A 183 9.87 18.13 -5.58
C ARG A 183 10.47 18.60 -6.90
N PRO A 184 11.17 19.75 -6.93
CA PRO A 184 11.87 20.18 -8.15
C PRO A 184 12.76 19.09 -8.74
N GLU A 185 13.39 18.26 -7.89
CA GLU A 185 14.29 17.18 -8.31
C GLU A 185 13.56 15.90 -8.78
N SER A 186 12.21 15.86 -8.74
CA SER A 186 11.41 14.70 -9.15
C SER A 186 10.97 14.77 -10.62
N VAL A 187 11.29 15.86 -11.31
CA VAL A 187 10.88 16.13 -12.71
C VAL A 187 12.08 16.07 -13.62
#